data_8c43fcd35ca055f6a5cc903d4f1ce3d9
#
_entry.id   8c43fcd35ca055f6a5cc903d4f1ce3d9
#
_cell.length_a   1.000
_cell.length_b   1.000
_cell.length_c   1.000
_cell.angle_alpha   90.00
_cell.angle_beta   90.00
_cell.angle_gamma   90.00
#
_symmetry.space_group_name_H-M   'P 1'
#
loop_
_entity.id
_entity.type
_entity.pdbx_description
1 polymer ?
#
loop_
_entity_poly.entity_id
_entity_poly.type
_entity_poly.pdbx_seq_one_letter_code
_entity_poly.pdbx_strand_id
1 'polypeptide(L)'
;DHRDLHSFPTRRSSDLGTMAVDLIMQKKIDNAFCAVRPPGHHAERDKAMGFCFFNNVAVAAAYALEKYGLERVAIIDFDVHHGNGTEDIFFNDPRVLICSSYEHSMYPYTGCDTVSGSIINSRLDSGVGGAEFRQAVEEEWLPELEAFKPQFVFISAGFDAHQNDVMAQLSFNDADYLWVSQKIKHIADKHAEGRIVSMLEGGYDLNSLASSTEQHIRVLMGLD
;
A
#
# COMPACT_ATOMS: atom_id res chain seq x y z
N ASP A 1 32.63 5.74 22.90
CA ASP A 1 31.82 4.81 23.68
C ASP A 1 31.07 3.90 22.71
N HIS A 2 31.59 2.65 22.53
CA HIS A 2 31.05 1.70 21.55
C HIS A 2 29.70 1.08 21.98
N ARG A 3 29.14 1.50 23.09
CA ARG A 3 27.88 0.95 23.61
C ARG A 3 26.64 1.46 22.89
N ASP A 4 26.73 2.60 22.23
CA ASP A 4 25.59 3.19 21.54
C ASP A 4 25.35 2.63 20.12
N LEU A 5 26.34 1.97 19.51
CA LEU A 5 26.21 1.35 18.20
C LEU A 5 25.44 0.01 18.23
N HIS A 6 25.32 -0.60 19.42
CA HIS A 6 24.55 -1.83 19.62
C HIS A 6 23.19 -1.59 20.29
N SER A 7 22.89 -0.37 20.67
CA SER A 7 21.62 0.02 21.27
C SER A 7 20.67 0.72 20.30
N PHE A 8 20.99 0.76 18.98
CA PHE A 8 19.91 0.96 18.03
C PHE A 8 19.05 -0.30 18.12
N PRO A 9 17.83 -0.22 18.68
CA PRO A 9 16.85 -1.19 18.32
C PRO A 9 16.84 -1.12 16.80
N THR A 10 17.14 -2.21 16.14
CA THR A 10 16.83 -2.36 14.72
C THR A 10 15.37 -2.03 14.61
N ARG A 11 15.07 -0.78 14.22
CA ARG A 11 13.70 -0.34 14.03
C ARG A 11 13.16 -1.27 12.96
N ARG A 12 12.17 -2.04 13.34
CA ARG A 12 11.49 -2.91 12.39
C ARG A 12 10.87 -2.01 11.31
N SER A 13 10.72 -2.50 10.11
CA SER A 13 10.06 -1.76 9.04
C SER A 13 8.70 -1.20 9.48
N SER A 14 7.95 -1.97 10.27
CA SER A 14 6.69 -1.56 10.89
C SER A 14 6.81 -0.38 11.87
N ASP A 15 7.95 -0.22 12.55
CA ASP A 15 8.16 0.90 13.48
C ASP A 15 8.25 2.24 12.73
N LEU A 16 8.73 2.23 11.47
CA LEU A 16 8.74 3.42 10.62
C LEU A 16 7.32 3.85 10.26
N GLY A 17 6.44 2.89 9.96
CA GLY A 17 5.03 3.17 9.69
C GLY A 17 4.33 3.83 10.88
N THR A 18 4.49 3.28 12.09
CA THR A 18 3.89 3.87 13.31
C THR A 18 4.48 5.24 13.65
N MET A 19 5.78 5.43 13.43
CA MET A 19 6.42 6.74 13.60
C MET A 19 5.89 7.75 12.58
N ALA A 20 5.71 7.36 11.33
CA ALA A 20 5.13 8.22 10.29
C ALA A 20 3.70 8.65 10.67
N VAL A 21 2.87 7.71 11.15
CA VAL A 21 1.53 8.02 11.68
C VAL A 21 1.62 9.07 12.78
N ASP A 22 2.51 8.90 13.76
CA ASP A 22 2.67 9.86 14.85
C ASP A 22 3.05 11.26 14.35
N LEU A 23 4.00 11.35 13.43
CA LEU A 23 4.47 12.64 12.89
C LEU A 23 3.36 13.35 12.10
N ILE A 24 2.58 12.60 11.31
CA ILE A 24 1.45 13.13 10.54
C ILE A 24 0.34 13.61 11.47
N MET A 25 -0.08 12.78 12.43
CA MET A 25 -1.13 13.15 13.39
C MET A 25 -0.74 14.33 14.29
N GLN A 26 0.56 14.51 14.53
CA GLN A 26 1.12 15.68 15.24
C GLN A 26 1.32 16.90 14.32
N LYS A 27 0.94 16.81 13.03
CA LYS A 27 1.11 17.86 12.00
C LYS A 27 2.56 18.33 11.83
N LYS A 28 3.53 17.42 12.01
CA LYS A 28 4.96 17.68 11.78
C LYS A 28 5.36 17.41 10.34
N ILE A 29 4.66 16.54 9.68
CA ILE A 29 4.75 16.23 8.25
C ILE A 29 3.33 16.00 7.72
N ASP A 30 3.12 16.17 6.42
CA ASP A 30 1.80 16.00 5.79
C ASP A 30 1.57 14.53 5.39
N ASN A 31 2.61 13.87 4.87
CA ASN A 31 2.59 12.47 4.45
C ASN A 31 3.99 11.86 4.56
N ALA A 32 4.10 10.55 4.31
CA ALA A 32 5.39 9.86 4.35
C ALA A 32 5.44 8.69 3.36
N PHE A 33 6.60 8.54 2.70
CA PHE A 33 6.99 7.33 2.02
C PHE A 33 8.07 6.61 2.84
N CYS A 34 7.81 5.38 3.24
CA CYS A 34 8.70 4.54 4.02
C CYS A 34 9.41 3.55 3.08
N ALA A 35 10.63 3.88 2.67
CA ALA A 35 11.48 3.00 1.85
C ALA A 35 12.02 1.85 2.70
N VAL A 36 11.18 0.87 3.01
CA VAL A 36 11.46 -0.23 3.93
C VAL A 36 11.74 -1.54 3.20
N ARG A 37 12.55 -2.39 3.83
CA ARG A 37 12.73 -3.80 3.50
C ARG A 37 12.95 -4.57 4.81
N PRO A 38 12.40 -5.79 4.94
CA PRO A 38 11.57 -6.53 3.99
C PRO A 38 10.17 -5.90 3.76
N PRO A 39 9.45 -6.33 2.70
CA PRO A 39 8.05 -5.96 2.48
C PRO A 39 7.14 -6.52 3.59
N GLY A 40 5.84 -6.22 3.52
CA GLY A 40 4.93 -6.56 4.62
C GLY A 40 3.60 -7.19 4.25
N HIS A 41 3.02 -6.89 3.09
CA HIS A 41 1.62 -7.15 2.78
C HIS A 41 1.20 -8.64 2.72
N HIS A 42 2.16 -9.56 2.61
CA HIS A 42 1.89 -11.00 2.66
C HIS A 42 1.89 -11.60 4.06
N ALA A 43 2.44 -10.92 5.08
CA ALA A 43 2.46 -11.46 6.44
C ALA A 43 1.05 -11.47 7.03
N GLU A 44 0.52 -12.68 7.28
CA GLU A 44 -0.76 -12.92 7.92
C GLU A 44 -0.66 -12.72 9.45
N ARG A 45 -1.75 -12.91 10.19
CA ARG A 45 -1.79 -12.72 11.65
C ARG A 45 -0.73 -13.53 12.40
N ASP A 46 -0.48 -14.73 11.96
CA ASP A 46 0.39 -15.71 12.64
C ASP A 46 1.38 -16.41 11.71
N LYS A 47 1.48 -15.94 10.44
CA LYS A 47 2.29 -16.59 9.43
C LYS A 47 3.09 -15.60 8.61
N ALA A 48 4.41 -15.73 8.65
CA ALA A 48 5.31 -15.03 7.74
C ALA A 48 5.34 -15.74 6.38
N MET A 49 5.21 -14.99 5.28
CA MET A 49 5.29 -15.51 3.92
C MET A 49 5.63 -14.41 2.91
N GLY A 50 5.92 -14.76 1.65
CA GLY A 50 6.14 -13.79 0.59
C GLY A 50 7.23 -12.75 0.91
N PHE A 51 8.36 -13.16 1.49
CA PHE A 51 9.44 -12.31 2.00
C PHE A 51 9.04 -11.41 3.19
N CYS A 52 7.79 -11.46 3.66
CA CYS A 52 7.25 -10.61 4.72
C CYS A 52 7.33 -11.31 6.07
N PHE A 53 7.86 -10.62 7.09
CA PHE A 53 7.88 -11.10 8.48
C PHE A 53 6.80 -10.45 9.33
N PHE A 54 6.57 -9.16 9.13
CA PHE A 54 5.50 -8.37 9.75
C PHE A 54 4.75 -7.63 8.65
N ASN A 55 3.46 -7.49 8.81
CA ASN A 55 2.67 -6.68 7.89
C ASN A 55 2.82 -5.20 8.24
N ASN A 56 3.75 -4.53 7.56
CA ASN A 56 4.15 -3.16 7.88
C ASN A 56 2.98 -2.18 7.78
N VAL A 57 2.20 -2.28 6.70
CA VAL A 57 1.06 -1.39 6.45
C VAL A 57 -0.07 -1.66 7.43
N ALA A 58 -0.35 -2.94 7.75
CA ALA A 58 -1.38 -3.31 8.69
C ALA A 58 -1.06 -2.86 10.13
N VAL A 59 0.20 -2.99 10.54
CA VAL A 59 0.65 -2.47 11.85
C VAL A 59 0.44 -0.96 11.94
N ALA A 60 0.79 -0.20 10.89
CA ALA A 60 0.60 1.24 10.87
C ALA A 60 -0.89 1.63 10.88
N ALA A 61 -1.73 0.93 10.11
CA ALA A 61 -3.17 1.16 10.05
C ALA A 61 -3.86 0.85 11.39
N ALA A 62 -3.58 -0.33 11.97
CA ALA A 62 -4.11 -0.70 13.29
C ALA A 62 -3.66 0.29 14.38
N TYR A 63 -2.40 0.73 14.34
CA TYR A 63 -1.89 1.73 15.26
C TYR A 63 -2.65 3.06 15.15
N ALA A 64 -2.93 3.52 13.95
CA ALA A 64 -3.69 4.75 13.73
C ALA A 64 -5.11 4.65 14.28
N LEU A 65 -5.79 3.52 14.03
CA LEU A 65 -7.12 3.24 14.57
C LEU A 65 -7.13 3.26 16.11
N GLU A 66 -6.21 2.52 16.73
CA GLU A 66 -6.23 2.32 18.18
C GLU A 66 -5.69 3.52 18.96
N LYS A 67 -4.58 4.11 18.52
CA LYS A 67 -3.95 5.21 19.25
C LYS A 67 -4.68 6.55 19.08
N TYR A 68 -5.18 6.82 17.87
CA TYR A 68 -5.78 8.10 17.53
C TYR A 68 -7.31 8.04 17.44
N GLY A 69 -7.91 6.88 17.68
CA GLY A 69 -9.35 6.71 17.67
C GLY A 69 -9.97 6.96 16.29
N LEU A 70 -9.23 6.68 15.21
CA LEU A 70 -9.78 6.79 13.87
C LEU A 70 -10.83 5.69 13.66
N GLU A 71 -11.88 6.03 12.94
CA GLU A 71 -13.01 5.12 12.68
C GLU A 71 -12.98 4.52 11.27
N ARG A 72 -12.26 5.16 10.34
CA ARG A 72 -12.19 4.75 8.93
C ARG A 72 -10.80 5.02 8.37
N VAL A 73 -10.12 3.98 7.96
CA VAL A 73 -8.85 4.06 7.23
C VAL A 73 -8.94 3.25 5.94
N ALA A 74 -8.31 3.72 4.87
CA ALA A 74 -8.20 2.95 3.65
C ALA A 74 -6.77 2.39 3.51
N ILE A 75 -6.66 1.14 3.04
CA ILE A 75 -5.40 0.55 2.61
C ILE A 75 -5.52 0.28 1.11
N ILE A 76 -4.60 0.85 0.34
CA ILE A 76 -4.57 0.70 -1.11
C ILE A 76 -3.31 -0.05 -1.48
N ASP A 77 -3.45 -1.18 -2.16
CA ASP A 77 -2.37 -2.07 -2.51
C ASP A 77 -2.31 -2.22 -4.03
N PHE A 78 -1.24 -1.72 -4.64
CA PHE A 78 -0.97 -1.85 -6.08
C PHE A 78 0.30 -2.66 -6.37
N ASP A 79 0.78 -3.43 -5.41
CA ASP A 79 1.74 -4.51 -5.67
C ASP A 79 1.13 -5.52 -6.65
N VAL A 80 1.96 -6.15 -7.47
CA VAL A 80 1.48 -7.13 -8.46
C VAL A 80 0.92 -8.38 -7.82
N HIS A 81 1.30 -8.66 -6.56
CA HIS A 81 0.82 -9.80 -5.80
C HIS A 81 -0.37 -9.42 -4.91
N HIS A 82 -1.29 -10.35 -4.71
CA HIS A 82 -2.38 -10.16 -3.76
C HIS A 82 -1.85 -10.01 -2.34
N GLY A 83 -2.26 -8.94 -1.64
CA GLY A 83 -1.90 -8.65 -0.25
C GLY A 83 -2.68 -9.52 0.75
N ASN A 84 -2.53 -10.84 0.67
CA ASN A 84 -3.27 -11.81 1.47
C ASN A 84 -3.15 -11.59 2.98
N GLY A 85 -2.00 -11.13 3.46
CA GLY A 85 -1.80 -10.85 4.88
C GLY A 85 -2.60 -9.64 5.35
N THR A 86 -2.67 -8.59 4.56
CA THR A 86 -3.49 -7.40 4.85
C THR A 86 -4.97 -7.77 4.86
N GLU A 87 -5.41 -8.59 3.90
CA GLU A 87 -6.77 -9.13 3.86
C GLU A 87 -7.08 -9.98 5.09
N ASP A 88 -6.23 -10.95 5.44
CA ASP A 88 -6.41 -11.81 6.63
C ASP A 88 -6.56 -11.00 7.93
N ILE A 89 -5.71 -9.97 8.10
CA ILE A 89 -5.70 -9.15 9.30
C ILE A 89 -7.00 -8.34 9.45
N PHE A 90 -7.52 -7.78 8.38
CA PHE A 90 -8.66 -6.86 8.44
C PHE A 90 -9.97 -7.41 7.87
N PHE A 91 -10.03 -8.71 7.56
CA PHE A 91 -11.20 -9.34 6.91
C PHE A 91 -12.54 -9.00 7.57
N ASN A 92 -12.59 -8.92 8.90
CA ASN A 92 -13.78 -8.63 9.68
C ASN A 92 -13.78 -7.24 10.33
N ASP A 93 -12.89 -6.32 9.94
CA ASP A 93 -12.85 -4.98 10.52
C ASP A 93 -13.48 -3.94 9.59
N PRO A 94 -14.73 -3.51 9.85
CA PRO A 94 -15.44 -2.56 9.00
C PRO A 94 -14.83 -1.15 9.03
N ARG A 95 -13.87 -0.88 9.91
CA ARG A 95 -13.15 0.39 9.97
C ARG A 95 -12.07 0.50 8.89
N VAL A 96 -11.77 -0.61 8.19
CA VAL A 96 -10.71 -0.68 7.18
C VAL A 96 -11.30 -1.03 5.83
N LEU A 97 -11.17 -0.14 4.85
CA LEU A 97 -11.45 -0.43 3.45
C LEU A 97 -10.15 -0.82 2.76
N ILE A 98 -10.11 -1.98 2.13
CA ILE A 98 -8.97 -2.44 1.32
C ILE A 98 -9.34 -2.39 -0.15
N CYS A 99 -8.51 -1.72 -0.96
CA CYS A 99 -8.57 -1.75 -2.41
C CYS A 99 -7.24 -2.33 -2.92
N SER A 100 -7.29 -3.49 -3.56
CA SER A 100 -6.11 -4.19 -4.05
C SER A 100 -6.24 -4.55 -5.52
N SER A 101 -5.18 -4.35 -6.30
CA SER A 101 -5.05 -4.92 -7.65
C SER A 101 -3.91 -5.94 -7.66
N TYR A 102 -4.08 -7.03 -8.40
CA TYR A 102 -3.04 -8.06 -8.49
C TYR A 102 -3.17 -8.87 -9.76
N GLU A 103 -2.04 -9.48 -10.18
CA GLU A 103 -2.05 -10.41 -11.30
C GLU A 103 -2.75 -11.72 -10.90
N HIS A 104 -3.82 -12.05 -11.62
CA HIS A 104 -4.61 -13.25 -11.36
C HIS A 104 -3.81 -14.53 -11.67
N SER A 105 -4.10 -15.59 -10.91
CA SER A 105 -3.46 -16.90 -11.02
C SER A 105 -1.95 -16.91 -10.71
N MET A 106 -1.49 -15.94 -9.93
CA MET A 106 -0.12 -15.80 -9.48
C MET A 106 -0.02 -15.99 -7.96
N TYR A 107 1.22 -16.10 -7.42
CA TYR A 107 1.44 -16.11 -5.98
C TYR A 107 0.71 -14.93 -5.31
N PRO A 108 0.08 -15.09 -4.16
CA PRO A 108 -0.06 -16.28 -3.30
C PRO A 108 -1.25 -17.19 -3.65
N TYR A 109 -1.88 -17.04 -4.81
CA TYR A 109 -3.03 -17.81 -5.30
C TYR A 109 -4.30 -17.64 -4.45
N THR A 110 -4.49 -16.44 -3.91
CA THR A 110 -5.60 -16.03 -3.05
C THR A 110 -6.32 -14.81 -3.62
N GLY A 111 -7.37 -14.32 -2.96
CA GLY A 111 -8.12 -13.10 -3.31
C GLY A 111 -9.27 -13.32 -4.30
N CYS A 112 -9.33 -14.47 -4.99
CA CYS A 112 -10.37 -14.72 -5.99
C CYS A 112 -11.76 -14.97 -5.40
N ASP A 113 -11.82 -15.55 -4.22
CA ASP A 113 -13.05 -15.99 -3.56
C ASP A 113 -13.45 -15.08 -2.38
N THR A 114 -12.77 -13.95 -2.24
CA THR A 114 -13.06 -13.00 -1.17
C THR A 114 -14.43 -12.37 -1.37
N VAL A 115 -15.29 -12.54 -0.38
CA VAL A 115 -16.61 -11.88 -0.32
C VAL A 115 -16.65 -11.03 0.94
N SER A 116 -16.44 -9.73 0.79
CA SER A 116 -16.48 -8.77 1.90
C SER A 116 -16.99 -7.42 1.39
N GLY A 117 -17.74 -6.71 2.22
CA GLY A 117 -18.20 -5.37 1.91
C GLY A 117 -17.13 -4.28 2.09
N SER A 118 -15.94 -4.64 2.58
CA SER A 118 -14.83 -3.71 2.84
C SER A 118 -13.51 -4.12 2.16
N ILE A 119 -13.55 -5.12 1.27
CA ILE A 119 -12.38 -5.59 0.52
C ILE A 119 -12.74 -5.65 -0.96
N ILE A 120 -11.99 -4.92 -1.77
CA ILE A 120 -12.15 -4.81 -3.21
C ILE A 120 -10.89 -5.36 -3.86
N ASN A 121 -11.03 -6.52 -4.46
CA ASN A 121 -9.95 -7.25 -5.11
C ASN A 121 -10.09 -7.19 -6.62
N SER A 122 -9.39 -6.24 -7.26
CA SER A 122 -9.37 -6.07 -8.72
C SER A 122 -8.37 -7.02 -9.35
N ARG A 123 -8.89 -8.09 -9.94
CA ARG A 123 -8.08 -9.11 -10.60
C ARG A 123 -7.70 -8.67 -12.01
N LEU A 124 -6.42 -8.69 -12.29
CA LEU A 124 -5.88 -8.37 -13.59
C LEU A 124 -5.33 -9.62 -14.27
N ASP A 125 -5.70 -9.87 -15.51
CA ASP A 125 -5.19 -11.01 -16.27
C ASP A 125 -3.73 -10.75 -16.64
N SER A 126 -2.96 -11.84 -16.74
CA SER A 126 -1.56 -11.78 -17.17
C SER A 126 -1.42 -11.08 -18.53
N GLY A 127 -0.47 -10.18 -18.64
CA GLY A 127 -0.17 -9.41 -19.84
C GLY A 127 -0.96 -8.12 -20.02
N VAL A 128 -1.96 -7.83 -19.15
CA VAL A 128 -2.69 -6.55 -19.25
C VAL A 128 -1.83 -5.38 -18.76
N GLY A 129 -2.17 -4.19 -19.21
CA GLY A 129 -1.42 -2.98 -18.96
C GLY A 129 -2.18 -1.94 -18.13
N GLY A 130 -1.70 -0.71 -18.20
CA GLY A 130 -2.24 0.40 -17.45
C GLY A 130 -3.68 0.76 -17.77
N ALA A 131 -4.18 0.45 -18.96
CA ALA A 131 -5.55 0.80 -19.35
C ALA A 131 -6.58 0.04 -18.51
N GLU A 132 -6.42 -1.29 -18.40
CA GLU A 132 -7.28 -2.16 -17.61
C GLU A 132 -7.15 -1.86 -16.11
N PHE A 133 -5.93 -1.61 -15.63
CA PHE A 133 -5.70 -1.18 -14.26
C PHE A 133 -6.43 0.12 -13.93
N ARG A 134 -6.31 1.13 -14.80
CA ARG A 134 -6.99 2.43 -14.59
C ARG A 134 -8.50 2.27 -14.60
N GLN A 135 -9.03 1.44 -15.49
CA GLN A 135 -10.46 1.12 -15.51
C GLN A 135 -10.90 0.50 -14.18
N ALA A 136 -10.19 -0.51 -13.67
CA ALA A 136 -10.51 -1.13 -12.38
C ALA A 136 -10.47 -0.11 -11.23
N VAL A 137 -9.47 0.75 -11.19
CA VAL A 137 -9.39 1.82 -10.18
C VAL A 137 -10.58 2.78 -10.28
N GLU A 138 -10.95 3.22 -11.49
CA GLU A 138 -12.04 4.17 -11.69
C GLU A 138 -13.42 3.58 -11.41
N GLU A 139 -13.64 2.32 -11.77
CA GLU A 139 -14.95 1.67 -11.64
C GLU A 139 -15.15 0.99 -10.27
N GLU A 140 -14.09 0.48 -9.65
CA GLU A 140 -14.20 -0.32 -8.44
C GLU A 140 -13.68 0.42 -7.18
N TRP A 141 -12.52 1.11 -7.25
CA TRP A 141 -11.92 1.72 -6.05
C TRP A 141 -12.47 3.10 -5.73
N LEU A 142 -12.48 4.00 -6.72
CA LEU A 142 -12.83 5.40 -6.47
C LEU A 142 -14.25 5.58 -5.93
N PRO A 143 -15.30 4.90 -6.44
CA PRO A 143 -16.64 5.02 -5.88
C PRO A 143 -16.71 4.60 -4.41
N GLU A 144 -16.02 3.51 -4.05
CA GLU A 144 -16.02 2.98 -2.68
C GLU A 144 -15.20 3.87 -1.73
N LEU A 145 -14.04 4.37 -2.18
CA LEU A 145 -13.24 5.32 -1.41
C LEU A 145 -13.99 6.63 -1.16
N GLU A 146 -14.73 7.13 -2.16
CA GLU A 146 -15.59 8.32 -2.03
C GLU A 146 -16.75 8.09 -1.05
N ALA A 147 -17.36 6.91 -1.07
CA ALA A 147 -18.45 6.56 -0.16
C ALA A 147 -17.94 6.34 1.28
N PHE A 148 -16.80 5.68 1.42
CA PHE A 148 -16.18 5.33 2.71
C PHE A 148 -15.62 6.55 3.45
N LYS A 149 -15.06 7.54 2.73
CA LYS A 149 -14.47 8.78 3.26
C LYS A 149 -13.41 8.49 4.33
N PRO A 150 -12.29 7.88 3.96
CA PRO A 150 -11.24 7.51 4.92
C PRO A 150 -10.68 8.74 5.64
N GLN A 151 -10.33 8.59 6.90
CA GLN A 151 -9.69 9.62 7.72
C GLN A 151 -8.16 9.55 7.63
N PHE A 152 -7.63 8.46 7.08
CA PHE A 152 -6.22 8.22 6.83
C PHE A 152 -6.08 7.23 5.68
N VAL A 153 -5.09 7.41 4.80
CA VAL A 153 -4.81 6.50 3.69
C VAL A 153 -3.45 5.83 3.92
N PHE A 154 -3.42 4.53 3.81
CA PHE A 154 -2.22 3.71 3.81
C PHE A 154 -2.02 3.11 2.43
N ILE A 155 -0.76 2.96 1.99
CA ILE A 155 -0.44 2.40 0.68
C ILE A 155 0.58 1.29 0.85
N SER A 156 0.25 0.10 0.35
CA SER A 156 1.22 -0.94 -0.01
C SER A 156 1.69 -0.65 -1.42
N ALA A 157 2.87 -0.04 -1.53
CA ALA A 157 3.41 0.47 -2.77
C ALA A 157 4.41 -0.53 -3.36
N GLY A 158 3.92 -1.49 -4.14
CA GLY A 158 4.73 -2.37 -4.97
C GLY A 158 4.90 -1.80 -6.37
N PHE A 159 6.08 -1.97 -6.95
CA PHE A 159 6.41 -1.49 -8.29
C PHE A 159 6.76 -2.62 -9.25
N ASP A 160 6.43 -3.84 -8.88
CA ASP A 160 6.73 -5.09 -9.59
C ASP A 160 5.69 -5.48 -10.67
N ALA A 161 4.61 -4.71 -10.82
CA ALA A 161 3.74 -4.78 -12.00
C ALA A 161 4.33 -4.08 -13.23
N HIS A 162 5.51 -3.43 -13.10
CA HIS A 162 6.15 -2.74 -14.21
C HIS A 162 6.59 -3.71 -15.31
N GLN A 163 6.39 -3.36 -16.58
CA GLN A 163 6.68 -4.20 -17.75
C GLN A 163 8.12 -4.72 -17.84
N ASN A 164 9.07 -4.11 -17.14
CA ASN A 164 10.47 -4.53 -17.10
C ASN A 164 10.76 -5.46 -15.91
N ASP A 165 9.82 -5.63 -14.99
CA ASP A 165 10.03 -6.52 -13.84
C ASP A 165 9.86 -7.97 -14.26
N VAL A 166 10.76 -8.83 -13.81
CA VAL A 166 10.77 -10.25 -14.19
C VAL A 166 9.90 -11.12 -13.27
N MET A 167 9.37 -10.55 -12.20
CA MET A 167 8.59 -11.29 -11.20
C MET A 167 7.13 -11.49 -11.59
N ALA A 168 6.64 -10.76 -12.60
CA ALA A 168 5.26 -10.79 -13.03
C ALA A 168 5.12 -10.57 -14.55
N GLN A 169 3.91 -10.60 -15.06
CA GLN A 169 3.63 -10.45 -16.49
C GLN A 169 2.69 -9.25 -16.77
N LEU A 170 2.32 -8.46 -15.78
CA LEU A 170 1.64 -7.19 -16.03
C LEU A 170 2.56 -6.22 -16.79
N SER A 171 1.97 -5.26 -17.48
CA SER A 171 2.70 -4.35 -18.36
C SER A 171 2.45 -2.89 -17.99
N PHE A 172 2.61 -2.55 -16.69
CA PHE A 172 2.55 -1.16 -16.24
C PHE A 172 3.82 -0.41 -16.62
N ASN A 173 3.72 0.90 -16.63
CA ASN A 173 4.84 1.82 -16.82
C ASN A 173 4.80 2.95 -15.79
N ASP A 174 5.81 3.80 -15.76
CA ASP A 174 5.94 4.90 -14.79
C ASP A 174 4.70 5.82 -14.76
N ALA A 175 4.05 6.04 -15.92
CA ALA A 175 2.85 6.89 -16.00
C ALA A 175 1.63 6.26 -15.32
N ASP A 176 1.58 4.94 -15.16
CA ASP A 176 0.50 4.27 -14.45
C ASP A 176 0.65 4.45 -12.95
N TYR A 177 1.88 4.37 -12.43
CA TYR A 177 2.19 4.65 -11.03
C TYR A 177 2.01 6.14 -10.67
N LEU A 178 2.40 7.05 -11.57
CA LEU A 178 2.09 8.47 -11.44
C LEU A 178 0.58 8.68 -11.31
N TRP A 179 -0.18 8.12 -12.24
CA TRP A 179 -1.62 8.30 -12.32
C TRP A 179 -2.35 7.76 -11.09
N VAL A 180 -2.07 6.54 -10.65
CA VAL A 180 -2.72 5.97 -9.46
C VAL A 180 -2.36 6.75 -8.20
N SER A 181 -1.11 7.19 -8.10
CA SER A 181 -0.66 8.03 -6.98
C SER A 181 -1.43 9.35 -6.92
N GLN A 182 -1.69 10.00 -8.06
CA GLN A 182 -2.50 11.22 -8.14
C GLN A 182 -3.95 10.96 -7.70
N LYS A 183 -4.56 9.82 -8.12
CA LYS A 183 -5.92 9.45 -7.68
C LYS A 183 -5.99 9.23 -6.18
N ILE A 184 -5.03 8.50 -5.62
CA ILE A 184 -4.95 8.24 -4.17
C ILE A 184 -4.74 9.55 -3.40
N LYS A 185 -3.81 10.39 -3.87
CA LYS A 185 -3.54 11.70 -3.26
C LYS A 185 -4.79 12.60 -3.26
N HIS A 186 -5.55 12.60 -4.35
CA HIS A 186 -6.82 13.35 -4.44
C HIS A 186 -7.84 12.87 -3.38
N ILE A 187 -8.01 11.56 -3.20
CA ILE A 187 -8.88 11.00 -2.16
C ILE A 187 -8.41 11.41 -0.76
N ALA A 188 -7.09 11.32 -0.51
CA ALA A 188 -6.54 11.70 0.79
C ALA A 188 -6.70 13.19 1.08
N ASP A 189 -6.47 14.06 0.11
CA ASP A 189 -6.65 15.51 0.25
C ASP A 189 -8.10 15.85 0.55
N LYS A 190 -9.03 15.17 -0.11
CA LYS A 190 -10.46 15.43 0.03
C LYS A 190 -11.05 14.96 1.35
N HIS A 191 -10.64 13.79 1.83
CA HIS A 191 -11.29 13.11 2.96
C HIS A 191 -10.41 12.92 4.19
N ALA A 192 -9.08 12.84 4.00
CA ALA A 192 -8.11 12.48 5.03
C ALA A 192 -7.15 13.62 5.41
N GLU A 193 -7.46 14.88 5.08
CA GLU A 193 -6.57 16.04 5.32
C GLU A 193 -5.16 15.83 4.72
N GLY A 194 -5.03 15.10 3.61
CA GLY A 194 -3.75 14.77 2.97
C GLY A 194 -2.94 13.69 3.68
N ARG A 195 -3.45 13.06 4.74
CA ARG A 195 -2.73 12.05 5.54
C ARG A 195 -2.51 10.76 4.75
N ILE A 196 -1.26 10.49 4.39
CA ILE A 196 -0.84 9.28 3.69
C ILE A 196 0.42 8.72 4.36
N VAL A 197 0.42 7.41 4.61
CA VAL A 197 1.64 6.63 4.85
C VAL A 197 1.74 5.58 3.76
N SER A 198 2.79 5.67 2.94
CA SER A 198 3.10 4.71 1.88
C SER A 198 4.28 3.84 2.31
N MET A 199 4.13 2.51 2.19
CA MET A 199 5.13 1.53 2.55
C MET A 199 5.60 0.82 1.28
N LEU A 200 6.91 0.78 1.05
CA LEU A 200 7.49 0.02 -0.06
C LEU A 200 7.24 -1.47 0.13
N GLU A 201 6.73 -2.12 -0.90
CA GLU A 201 6.55 -3.57 -0.98
C GLU A 201 7.49 -4.19 -2.03
N GLY A 202 6.96 -4.74 -3.13
CA GLY A 202 7.72 -5.32 -4.21
C GLY A 202 8.31 -4.31 -5.20
N GLY A 203 9.10 -4.82 -6.13
CA GLY A 203 9.83 -4.09 -7.16
C GLY A 203 11.27 -4.60 -7.26
N TYR A 204 11.59 -5.29 -8.36
CA TYR A 204 12.81 -6.09 -8.47
C TYR A 204 13.68 -5.68 -9.68
N ASP A 205 13.14 -5.02 -10.70
CA ASP A 205 13.95 -4.28 -11.66
C ASP A 205 14.33 -2.92 -11.07
N LEU A 206 15.62 -2.74 -10.77
CA LEU A 206 16.10 -1.58 -10.02
C LEU A 206 15.89 -0.24 -10.74
N ASN A 207 15.92 -0.24 -12.07
CA ASN A 207 15.73 0.98 -12.85
C ASN A 207 14.25 1.40 -12.81
N SER A 208 13.36 0.48 -13.07
CA SER A 208 11.91 0.73 -13.00
C SER A 208 11.44 1.03 -11.59
N LEU A 209 11.99 0.33 -10.59
CA LEU A 209 11.73 0.66 -9.18
C LEU A 209 12.11 2.10 -8.87
N ALA A 210 13.28 2.54 -9.30
CA ALA A 210 13.74 3.91 -9.06
C ALA A 210 12.86 4.94 -9.76
N SER A 211 12.56 4.76 -11.06
CA SER A 211 11.77 5.72 -11.84
C SER A 211 10.31 5.77 -11.39
N SER A 212 9.67 4.63 -11.16
CA SER A 212 8.28 4.58 -10.69
C SER A 212 8.12 5.11 -9.26
N THR A 213 9.07 4.78 -8.36
CA THR A 213 9.09 5.34 -7.00
C THR A 213 9.29 6.86 -7.02
N GLU A 214 10.15 7.38 -7.93
CA GLU A 214 10.29 8.83 -8.10
C GLU A 214 8.96 9.48 -8.45
N GLN A 215 8.20 8.93 -9.41
CA GLN A 215 6.89 9.47 -9.78
C GLN A 215 5.93 9.47 -8.57
N HIS A 216 5.87 8.37 -7.84
CA HIS A 216 5.05 8.26 -6.64
C HIS A 216 5.41 9.31 -5.59
N ILE A 217 6.69 9.45 -5.26
CA ILE A 217 7.17 10.45 -4.28
C ILE A 217 6.89 11.88 -4.75
N ARG A 218 7.06 12.20 -6.03
CA ARG A 218 6.75 13.54 -6.58
C ARG A 218 5.30 13.91 -6.34
N VAL A 219 4.35 12.98 -6.56
CA VAL A 219 2.93 13.19 -6.24
C VAL A 219 2.72 13.45 -4.75
N LEU A 220 3.34 12.67 -3.88
CA LEU A 220 3.24 12.87 -2.43
C LEU A 220 3.78 14.24 -1.99
N MET A 221 4.80 14.75 -2.68
CA MET A 221 5.39 16.08 -2.45
C MET A 221 4.60 17.23 -3.11
N GLY A 222 3.60 16.94 -3.95
CA GLY A 222 2.87 17.96 -4.72
C GLY A 222 3.73 18.61 -5.81
N LEU A 223 4.62 17.85 -6.46
CA LEU A 223 5.56 18.31 -7.49
C LEU A 223 5.19 17.86 -8.92
N ASP A 224 4.00 17.42 -9.18
CA ASP A 224 3.46 16.92 -10.45
C ASP A 224 2.52 17.91 -11.15
#